data_67d5399bfced4de0cc34b1076a436b85
#
_entry.id   67d5399bfced4de0cc34b1076a436b85
#
_cell.length_a   1.000
_cell.length_b   1.000
_cell.length_c   1.000
_cell.angle_alpha   90.00
_cell.angle_beta   90.00
_cell.angle_gamma   90.00
#
_symmetry.space_group_name_H-M   'P 1'
#
loop_
_entity.id
_entity.type
_entity.pdbx_description
1 polymer ?
#
loop_
_entity_poly.entity_id
_entity_poly.type
_entity_poly.pdbx_seq_one_letter_code
_entity_poly.pdbx_strand_id
1 'polypeptide(L)'
;MTFGIDTVLNAFRTDRRSVKAKAVVTGAGSGIGRSFALELVRRGGDVVCADIDADRAAETVALIEQLPTGTGHAAQCDVSDRAAVEQLARHALEVFGGAPTLVINNAGVGIGGKPVGDIGFQDWEWALGINLWGVVHGCEIFTPILREAGRGGIINVASAAGFAAAPSMAAYNVSKAGVMSLSETLAAELDGTDIAVTMLCPTFVKTNVFTDGRITPGSMSLSQQLARWTGLSADSVAVRTLDAHDSGRLYVVPQFDATVIWHLKRHFPALYARGAGLLGRVLPKN
;
A
#
# COMPACT_ATOMS: atom_id res chain seq x y z
N MET A 1 -10.43 -9.93 -18.72
CA MET A 1 -10.36 -8.52 -19.11
C MET A 1 -11.80 -8.01 -19.22
N THR A 2 -12.36 -7.46 -18.16
CA THR A 2 -13.58 -6.66 -18.24
C THR A 2 -13.11 -5.23 -18.49
N PHE A 3 -13.15 -4.80 -19.74
CA PHE A 3 -13.07 -3.39 -20.06
C PHE A 3 -14.38 -2.76 -19.57
N GLY A 4 -14.37 -2.22 -18.36
CA GLY A 4 -15.48 -1.41 -17.88
C GLY A 4 -15.59 -0.14 -18.72
N ILE A 5 -16.79 0.39 -18.83
CA ILE A 5 -17.11 1.67 -19.50
C ILE A 5 -16.22 2.79 -18.94
N ASP A 6 -15.83 2.71 -17.66
CA ASP A 6 -14.93 3.63 -16.97
C ASP A 6 -13.52 3.70 -17.58
N THR A 7 -13.00 2.59 -18.11
CA THR A 7 -11.69 2.57 -18.79
C THR A 7 -11.70 3.40 -20.07
N VAL A 8 -12.83 3.46 -20.76
CA VAL A 8 -12.99 4.23 -21.99
C VAL A 8 -13.17 5.72 -21.67
N LEU A 9 -13.96 6.05 -20.66
CA LEU A 9 -14.17 7.44 -20.22
C LEU A 9 -12.92 8.07 -19.63
N ASN A 10 -12.11 7.30 -18.89
CA ASN A 10 -10.85 7.77 -18.29
C ASN A 10 -9.68 7.86 -19.29
N ALA A 11 -9.74 7.16 -20.43
CA ALA A 11 -8.71 7.26 -21.48
C ALA A 11 -8.61 8.67 -22.10
N PHE A 12 -9.62 9.51 -21.91
CA PHE A 12 -9.65 10.90 -22.39
C PHE A 12 -9.30 11.94 -21.31
N ARG A 13 -9.01 11.53 -20.07
CA ARG A 13 -8.55 12.44 -19.03
C ARG A 13 -7.11 12.83 -19.29
N THR A 14 -6.88 14.10 -19.63
CA THR A 14 -5.55 14.69 -19.82
C THR A 14 -4.86 15.05 -18.51
N ASP A 15 -5.58 15.04 -17.39
CA ASP A 15 -5.07 15.43 -16.07
C ASP A 15 -4.63 14.20 -15.27
N ARG A 16 -3.31 13.99 -15.22
CA ARG A 16 -2.69 12.91 -14.45
C ARG A 16 -2.60 13.33 -12.99
N ARG A 17 -3.35 12.65 -12.10
CA ARG A 17 -3.42 12.95 -10.66
C ARG A 17 -2.07 12.85 -9.95
N SER A 18 -1.15 12.03 -10.46
CA SER A 18 0.19 11.88 -9.90
C SER A 18 1.20 12.95 -10.35
N VAL A 19 0.87 13.74 -11.39
CA VAL A 19 1.72 14.82 -11.89
C VAL A 19 1.45 16.09 -11.10
N LYS A 20 2.51 16.72 -10.58
CA LYS A 20 2.43 17.91 -9.70
C LYS A 20 1.52 17.69 -8.48
N ALA A 21 1.46 16.44 -7.99
CA ALA A 21 0.66 16.10 -6.84
C ALA A 21 1.22 16.73 -5.55
N LYS A 22 0.34 17.23 -4.70
CA LYS A 22 0.61 17.50 -3.29
C LYS A 22 0.28 16.21 -2.53
N ALA A 23 1.29 15.40 -2.24
CA ALA A 23 1.09 14.03 -1.80
C ALA A 23 1.51 13.79 -0.34
N VAL A 24 0.72 13.01 0.38
CA VAL A 24 1.11 12.43 1.68
C VAL A 24 1.40 10.96 1.48
N VAL A 25 2.59 10.49 1.90
CA VAL A 25 2.99 9.09 1.79
C VAL A 25 3.38 8.57 3.16
N THR A 26 2.66 7.58 3.69
CA THR A 26 3.01 6.91 4.95
C THR A 26 3.97 5.74 4.71
N GLY A 27 4.88 5.49 5.69
CA GLY A 27 5.96 4.52 5.52
C GLY A 27 6.93 4.94 4.41
N ALA A 28 7.16 6.25 4.26
CA ALA A 28 7.99 6.83 3.22
C ALA A 28 9.50 6.70 3.48
N GLY A 29 9.89 6.25 4.67
CA GLY A 29 11.29 6.10 5.07
C GLY A 29 12.03 4.98 4.33
N SER A 30 11.33 4.03 3.69
CA SER A 30 11.98 2.93 2.96
C SER A 30 11.10 2.30 1.88
N GLY A 31 11.64 1.38 1.12
CA GLY A 31 10.92 0.46 0.24
C GLY A 31 9.97 1.15 -0.75
N ILE A 32 8.73 0.66 -0.85
CA ILE A 32 7.74 1.16 -1.81
C ILE A 32 7.34 2.60 -1.48
N GLY A 33 7.23 2.97 -0.19
CA GLY A 33 6.89 4.32 0.24
C GLY A 33 7.92 5.35 -0.20
N ARG A 34 9.22 5.06 0.01
CA ARG A 34 10.32 5.90 -0.50
C ARG A 34 10.27 6.02 -2.02
N SER A 35 10.03 4.91 -2.73
CA SER A 35 9.91 4.92 -4.18
C SER A 35 8.73 5.74 -4.69
N PHE A 36 7.58 5.70 -3.99
CA PHE A 36 6.45 6.59 -4.28
C PHE A 36 6.84 8.06 -4.12
N ALA A 37 7.47 8.42 -2.99
CA ALA A 37 7.87 9.79 -2.73
C ALA A 37 8.83 10.33 -3.80
N LEU A 38 9.88 9.57 -4.14
CA LEU A 38 10.84 9.94 -5.17
C LEU A 38 10.20 10.07 -6.56
N GLU A 39 9.32 9.15 -6.93
CA GLU A 39 8.66 9.19 -8.23
C GLU A 39 7.67 10.35 -8.35
N LEU A 40 6.91 10.66 -7.29
CA LEU A 40 6.01 11.81 -7.28
C LEU A 40 6.77 13.12 -7.46
N VAL A 41 7.93 13.26 -6.83
CA VAL A 41 8.80 14.43 -7.01
C VAL A 41 9.35 14.49 -8.43
N ARG A 42 9.78 13.35 -9.03
CA ARG A 42 10.18 13.32 -10.47
C ARG A 42 9.04 13.76 -11.40
N ARG A 43 7.79 13.55 -10.99
CA ARG A 43 6.59 14.04 -11.70
C ARG A 43 6.25 15.50 -11.36
N GLY A 44 7.13 16.20 -10.65
CA GLY A 44 6.99 17.62 -10.29
C GLY A 44 6.08 17.89 -9.10
N GLY A 45 5.80 16.89 -8.29
CA GLY A 45 4.96 17.00 -7.08
C GLY A 45 5.75 17.38 -5.83
N ASP A 46 5.01 17.79 -4.79
CA ASP A 46 5.50 18.05 -3.45
C ASP A 46 5.01 16.93 -2.51
N VAL A 47 5.88 16.42 -1.64
CA VAL A 47 5.57 15.22 -0.86
C VAL A 47 5.86 15.39 0.63
N VAL A 48 4.87 15.12 1.47
CA VAL A 48 5.07 14.85 2.90
C VAL A 48 5.43 13.38 3.06
N CYS A 49 6.69 13.12 3.44
CA CYS A 49 7.26 11.81 3.71
C CYS A 49 7.04 11.47 5.18
N ALA A 50 6.00 10.69 5.49
CA ALA A 50 5.68 10.30 6.86
C ALA A 50 6.22 8.89 7.16
N ASP A 51 6.90 8.73 8.30
CA ASP A 51 7.37 7.44 8.80
C ASP A 51 7.36 7.42 10.33
N ILE A 52 7.28 6.24 10.95
CA ILE A 52 7.44 6.10 12.40
C ILE A 52 8.86 6.47 12.83
N ASP A 53 9.83 6.23 11.95
CA ASP A 53 11.24 6.58 12.11
C ASP A 53 11.50 7.94 11.41
N ALA A 54 11.68 9.00 12.22
CA ALA A 54 11.92 10.35 11.74
C ALA A 54 13.20 10.46 10.90
N ASP A 55 14.25 9.71 11.26
CA ASP A 55 15.52 9.74 10.55
C ASP A 55 15.39 9.14 9.15
N ARG A 56 14.67 8.02 9.02
CA ARG A 56 14.37 7.42 7.71
C ARG A 56 13.50 8.32 6.83
N ALA A 57 12.56 9.05 7.41
CA ALA A 57 11.79 10.07 6.68
C ALA A 57 12.70 11.19 6.17
N ALA A 58 13.59 11.70 7.03
CA ALA A 58 14.56 12.73 6.69
C ALA A 58 15.56 12.26 5.60
N GLU A 59 16.05 11.00 5.67
CA GLU A 59 16.86 10.41 4.59
C GLU A 59 16.15 10.45 3.24
N THR A 60 14.86 10.16 3.21
CA THR A 60 14.07 10.21 1.96
C THR A 60 13.97 11.64 1.44
N VAL A 61 13.78 12.62 2.33
CA VAL A 61 13.78 14.04 1.96
C VAL A 61 15.14 14.47 1.42
N ALA A 62 16.24 14.06 2.06
CA ALA A 62 17.59 14.33 1.55
C ALA A 62 17.85 13.75 0.14
N LEU A 63 17.23 12.61 -0.20
CA LEU A 63 17.27 12.07 -1.57
C LEU A 63 16.41 12.91 -2.53
N ILE A 64 15.28 13.42 -2.08
CA ILE A 64 14.41 14.31 -2.85
C ILE A 64 15.13 15.62 -3.21
N GLU A 65 15.86 16.21 -2.27
CA GLU A 65 16.63 17.45 -2.48
C GLU A 65 17.69 17.33 -3.57
N GLN A 66 18.10 16.11 -3.93
CA GLN A 66 19.02 15.87 -5.05
C GLN A 66 18.31 15.84 -6.42
N LEU A 67 16.96 15.87 -6.43
CA LEU A 67 16.18 15.87 -7.67
C LEU A 67 15.97 17.32 -8.16
N PRO A 68 15.82 17.52 -9.48
CA PRO A 68 15.73 18.87 -10.05
C PRO A 68 14.34 19.53 -9.85
N THR A 69 13.36 18.80 -9.37
CA THR A 69 11.96 19.27 -9.28
C THR A 69 11.31 18.81 -7.99
N GLY A 70 10.33 19.58 -7.51
CA GLY A 70 9.50 19.26 -6.36
C GLY A 70 10.20 19.43 -5.01
N THR A 71 9.45 19.23 -3.95
CA THR A 71 9.92 19.38 -2.56
C THR A 71 9.51 18.17 -1.72
N GLY A 72 10.29 17.88 -0.68
CA GLY A 72 10.02 16.86 0.32
C GLY A 72 9.95 17.47 1.71
N HIS A 73 9.02 16.96 2.53
CA HIS A 73 8.86 17.36 3.92
C HIS A 73 8.80 16.12 4.79
N ALA A 74 9.71 16.00 5.76
CA ALA A 74 9.71 14.87 6.67
C ALA A 74 8.68 15.07 7.80
N ALA A 75 7.97 13.99 8.15
CA ALA A 75 7.05 13.97 9.27
C ALA A 75 7.17 12.64 10.03
N GLN A 76 7.29 12.71 11.37
CA GLN A 76 7.19 11.50 12.17
C GLN A 76 5.71 11.14 12.38
N CYS A 77 5.32 9.89 12.11
CA CYS A 77 3.94 9.44 12.29
C CYS A 77 3.87 7.94 12.54
N ASP A 78 3.35 7.56 13.69
CA ASP A 78 2.86 6.19 13.92
C ASP A 78 1.42 6.10 13.39
N VAL A 79 1.22 5.37 12.30
CA VAL A 79 -0.11 5.22 11.67
C VAL A 79 -1.09 4.43 12.53
N SER A 80 -0.62 3.65 13.51
CA SER A 80 -1.48 2.94 14.46
C SER A 80 -2.14 3.88 15.48
N ASP A 81 -1.59 5.08 15.66
CA ASP A 81 -2.17 6.14 16.48
C ASP A 81 -2.97 7.12 15.62
N ARG A 82 -4.29 7.14 15.83
CA ARG A 82 -5.19 8.06 15.14
C ARG A 82 -4.79 9.53 15.34
N ALA A 83 -4.38 9.93 16.54
CA ALA A 83 -4.02 11.31 16.83
C ALA A 83 -2.76 11.74 16.04
N ALA A 84 -1.80 10.83 15.86
CA ALA A 84 -0.62 11.07 15.02
C ALA A 84 -1.01 11.28 13.55
N VAL A 85 -1.98 10.51 13.01
CA VAL A 85 -2.46 10.70 11.63
C VAL A 85 -3.26 12.00 11.48
N GLU A 86 -4.04 12.40 12.49
CA GLU A 86 -4.69 13.74 12.52
C GLU A 86 -3.67 14.87 12.52
N GLN A 87 -2.54 14.71 13.24
CA GLN A 87 -1.43 15.69 13.22
C GLN A 87 -0.75 15.72 11.84
N LEU A 88 -0.53 14.57 11.24
CA LEU A 88 0.01 14.47 9.87
C LEU A 88 -0.87 15.21 8.87
N ALA A 89 -2.20 15.07 8.96
CA ALA A 89 -3.12 15.79 8.09
C ALA A 89 -3.05 17.31 8.27
N ARG A 90 -3.00 17.79 9.51
CA ARG A 90 -2.79 19.23 9.80
C ARG A 90 -1.48 19.74 9.23
N HIS A 91 -0.39 19.01 9.46
CA HIS A 91 0.92 19.36 8.91
C HIS A 91 0.91 19.41 7.37
N ALA A 92 0.26 18.46 6.71
CA ALA A 92 0.13 18.47 5.26
C ALA A 92 -0.65 19.68 4.74
N LEU A 93 -1.75 20.07 5.41
CA LEU A 93 -2.52 21.26 5.06
C LEU A 93 -1.68 22.54 5.16
N GLU A 94 -0.86 22.66 6.22
CA GLU A 94 0.03 23.80 6.43
C GLU A 94 1.13 23.86 5.36
N VAL A 95 1.84 22.76 5.15
CA VAL A 95 2.97 22.67 4.20
C VAL A 95 2.51 22.94 2.78
N PHE A 96 1.36 22.40 2.38
CA PHE A 96 0.85 22.58 1.04
C PHE A 96 0.06 23.88 0.84
N GLY A 97 -0.24 24.61 1.91
CA GLY A 97 -1.11 25.77 1.88
C GLY A 97 -2.53 25.42 1.39
N GLY A 98 -3.01 24.21 1.70
CA GLY A 98 -4.32 23.69 1.30
C GLY A 98 -4.36 22.16 1.27
N ALA A 99 -5.45 21.59 0.75
CA ALA A 99 -5.66 20.16 0.74
C ALA A 99 -4.58 19.41 -0.08
N PRO A 100 -4.13 18.23 0.38
CA PRO A 100 -3.36 17.31 -0.46
C PRO A 100 -4.22 16.89 -1.67
N THR A 101 -3.57 16.50 -2.75
CA THR A 101 -4.25 15.97 -3.94
C THR A 101 -4.11 14.45 -4.05
N LEU A 102 -3.19 13.85 -3.29
CA LEU A 102 -2.96 12.42 -3.28
C LEU A 102 -2.54 11.95 -1.88
N VAL A 103 -3.17 10.89 -1.40
CA VAL A 103 -2.81 10.23 -0.15
C VAL A 103 -2.44 8.78 -0.43
N ILE A 104 -1.26 8.35 0.03
CA ILE A 104 -0.78 6.98 -0.13
C ILE A 104 -0.62 6.33 1.24
N ASN A 105 -1.58 5.50 1.62
CA ASN A 105 -1.56 4.68 2.81
C ASN A 105 -0.69 3.45 2.55
N ASN A 106 0.63 3.60 2.75
CA ASN A 106 1.61 2.57 2.42
C ASN A 106 2.25 1.93 3.65
N ALA A 107 2.32 2.60 4.79
CA ALA A 107 2.92 2.05 6.00
C ALA A 107 2.40 0.63 6.30
N GLY A 108 3.31 -0.29 6.62
CA GLY A 108 2.95 -1.66 6.89
C GLY A 108 4.14 -2.53 7.28
N VAL A 109 3.85 -3.61 7.97
CA VAL A 109 4.81 -4.56 8.52
C VAL A 109 4.49 -5.99 8.11
N GLY A 110 5.52 -6.83 7.98
CA GLY A 110 5.39 -8.25 7.74
C GLY A 110 5.16 -9.03 9.04
N ILE A 111 4.27 -10.02 8.99
CA ILE A 111 4.10 -10.98 10.06
C ILE A 111 3.78 -12.36 9.47
N GLY A 112 4.41 -13.42 9.98
CA GLY A 112 4.18 -14.77 9.47
C GLY A 112 5.04 -15.83 10.11
N GLY A 113 4.79 -17.10 9.72
CA GLY A 113 5.54 -18.26 10.17
C GLY A 113 4.88 -19.03 11.31
N LYS A 114 3.75 -18.54 11.86
CA LYS A 114 3.01 -19.23 12.93
C LYS A 114 1.60 -19.57 12.46
N PRO A 115 1.06 -20.77 12.73
CA PRO A 115 -0.34 -21.11 12.45
C PRO A 115 -1.27 -20.35 13.40
N VAL A 116 -2.56 -20.30 13.03
CA VAL A 116 -3.61 -19.78 13.93
C VAL A 116 -3.64 -20.62 15.21
N GLY A 117 -3.68 -19.94 16.35
CA GLY A 117 -3.55 -20.51 17.68
C GLY A 117 -2.18 -20.24 18.32
N ASP A 118 -1.11 -20.09 17.51
CA ASP A 118 0.26 -19.88 17.99
C ASP A 118 0.75 -18.43 17.75
N ILE A 119 -0.02 -17.59 17.05
CA ILE A 119 0.36 -16.20 16.72
C ILE A 119 0.45 -15.35 17.99
N GLY A 120 -0.48 -15.51 18.92
CA GLY A 120 -0.63 -14.65 20.10
C GLY A 120 -1.35 -13.33 19.81
N PHE A 121 -2.18 -12.86 20.76
CA PHE A 121 -3.02 -11.67 20.59
C PHE A 121 -2.21 -10.40 20.38
N GLN A 122 -1.08 -10.24 21.06
CA GLN A 122 -0.19 -9.08 20.90
C GLN A 122 0.34 -8.94 19.46
N ASP A 123 0.65 -10.04 18.78
CA ASP A 123 1.09 -10.04 17.38
C ASP A 123 -0.06 -9.70 16.44
N TRP A 124 -1.29 -10.16 16.76
CA TRP A 124 -2.50 -9.77 16.04
C TRP A 124 -2.77 -8.27 16.16
N GLU A 125 -2.82 -7.75 17.38
CA GLU A 125 -3.09 -6.34 17.67
C GLU A 125 -2.06 -5.44 16.99
N TRP A 126 -0.77 -5.77 17.10
CA TRP A 126 0.30 -5.03 16.46
C TRP A 126 0.15 -5.01 14.92
N ALA A 127 -0.07 -6.17 14.29
CA ALA A 127 -0.19 -6.24 12.84
C ALA A 127 -1.44 -5.56 12.31
N LEU A 128 -2.59 -5.74 12.95
CA LEU A 128 -3.83 -5.08 12.58
C LEU A 128 -3.77 -3.58 12.84
N GLY A 129 -3.16 -3.15 13.95
CA GLY A 129 -2.96 -1.73 14.29
C GLY A 129 -2.25 -0.97 13.17
N ILE A 130 -1.16 -1.53 12.63
CA ILE A 130 -0.38 -0.88 11.59
C ILE A 130 -1.02 -1.11 10.20
N ASN A 131 -1.21 -2.39 9.81
CA ASN A 131 -1.53 -2.75 8.43
C ASN A 131 -2.98 -2.46 8.04
N LEU A 132 -3.91 -2.44 9.00
CA LEU A 132 -5.34 -2.20 8.75
C LEU A 132 -5.78 -0.87 9.33
N TRP A 133 -5.65 -0.69 10.65
CA TRP A 133 -6.10 0.55 11.30
C TRP A 133 -5.34 1.77 10.80
N GLY A 134 -4.04 1.65 10.49
CA GLY A 134 -3.30 2.74 9.86
C GLY A 134 -3.91 3.19 8.52
N VAL A 135 -4.38 2.25 7.70
CA VAL A 135 -5.08 2.57 6.45
C VAL A 135 -6.48 3.14 6.72
N VAL A 136 -7.20 2.60 7.71
CA VAL A 136 -8.51 3.12 8.15
C VAL A 136 -8.36 4.58 8.61
N HIS A 137 -7.39 4.88 9.48
CA HIS A 137 -7.13 6.25 9.93
C HIS A 137 -6.84 7.19 8.76
N GLY A 138 -5.97 6.77 7.82
CA GLY A 138 -5.69 7.56 6.62
C GLY A 138 -6.94 7.82 5.78
N CYS A 139 -7.76 6.79 5.52
CA CYS A 139 -9.00 6.95 4.78
C CYS A 139 -10.00 7.85 5.49
N GLU A 140 -10.27 7.63 6.79
CA GLU A 140 -11.24 8.38 7.57
C GLU A 140 -10.86 9.86 7.71
N ILE A 141 -9.57 10.16 7.89
CA ILE A 141 -9.11 11.53 8.12
C ILE A 141 -8.98 12.31 6.81
N PHE A 142 -8.44 11.69 5.76
CA PHE A 142 -8.18 12.42 4.51
C PHE A 142 -9.37 12.43 3.54
N THR A 143 -10.29 11.47 3.59
CA THR A 143 -11.45 11.47 2.67
C THR A 143 -12.32 12.71 2.82
N PRO A 144 -12.68 13.18 4.02
CA PRO A 144 -13.42 14.43 4.18
C PRO A 144 -12.69 15.65 3.59
N ILE A 145 -11.38 15.74 3.78
CA ILE A 145 -10.53 16.83 3.25
C ILE A 145 -10.57 16.83 1.71
N LEU A 146 -10.44 15.63 1.10
CA LEU A 146 -10.51 15.49 -0.36
C LEU A 146 -11.91 15.78 -0.91
N ARG A 147 -12.97 15.39 -0.19
CA ARG A 147 -14.37 15.71 -0.56
C ARG A 147 -14.61 17.22 -0.52
N GLU A 148 -14.12 17.92 0.48
CA GLU A 148 -14.22 19.38 0.57
C GLU A 148 -13.44 20.06 -0.54
N ALA A 149 -12.25 19.55 -0.91
CA ALA A 149 -11.48 20.03 -2.05
C ALA A 149 -12.11 19.67 -3.41
N GLY A 150 -13.10 18.80 -3.45
CA GLY A 150 -13.84 18.37 -4.66
C GLY A 150 -13.05 17.47 -5.61
N ARG A 151 -11.80 17.14 -5.31
CA ARG A 151 -10.92 16.32 -6.16
C ARG A 151 -9.80 15.65 -5.36
N GLY A 152 -9.22 14.59 -5.90
CA GLY A 152 -8.03 13.98 -5.32
C GLY A 152 -7.87 12.50 -5.64
N GLY A 153 -7.03 11.83 -4.86
CA GLY A 153 -6.80 10.40 -4.97
C GLY A 153 -6.36 9.76 -3.66
N ILE A 154 -6.71 8.51 -3.50
CA ILE A 154 -6.25 7.66 -2.40
C ILE A 154 -5.65 6.38 -2.99
N ILE A 155 -4.43 6.06 -2.59
CA ILE A 155 -3.79 4.78 -2.90
C ILE A 155 -3.60 4.01 -1.60
N ASN A 156 -4.22 2.83 -1.49
CA ASN A 156 -4.06 1.94 -0.35
C ASN A 156 -3.18 0.75 -0.71
N VAL A 157 -2.10 0.54 0.06
CA VAL A 157 -1.19 -0.59 -0.17
C VAL A 157 -1.67 -1.82 0.59
N ALA A 158 -2.38 -2.68 -0.13
CA ALA A 158 -2.78 -4.02 0.30
C ALA A 158 -1.64 -5.04 0.08
N SER A 159 -1.95 -6.21 -0.40
CA SER A 159 -1.01 -7.28 -0.80
C SER A 159 -1.78 -8.37 -1.52
N ALA A 160 -1.12 -9.16 -2.36
CA ALA A 160 -1.65 -10.43 -2.85
C ALA A 160 -2.03 -11.39 -1.70
N ALA A 161 -1.42 -11.25 -0.53
CA ALA A 161 -1.78 -12.01 0.68
C ALA A 161 -3.24 -11.82 1.08
N GLY A 162 -3.83 -10.65 0.82
CA GLY A 162 -5.24 -10.37 1.13
C GLY A 162 -6.22 -11.27 0.37
N PHE A 163 -5.88 -11.69 -0.84
CA PHE A 163 -6.69 -12.66 -1.58
C PHE A 163 -6.08 -14.06 -1.61
N ALA A 164 -4.76 -14.23 -1.51
CA ALA A 164 -4.12 -15.54 -1.54
C ALA A 164 -4.38 -16.37 -0.28
N ALA A 165 -4.49 -15.74 0.89
CA ALA A 165 -4.70 -16.40 2.18
C ALA A 165 -3.70 -17.54 2.44
N ALA A 166 -2.40 -17.25 2.29
CA ALA A 166 -1.32 -18.23 2.46
C ALA A 166 -1.29 -18.78 3.90
N PRO A 167 -1.03 -20.08 4.10
CA PRO A 167 -0.87 -20.68 5.43
C PRO A 167 0.20 -19.99 6.26
N SER A 168 0.05 -20.00 7.57
CA SER A 168 0.97 -19.41 8.58
C SER A 168 1.18 -17.89 8.47
N MET A 169 0.28 -17.18 7.79
CA MET A 169 0.29 -15.73 7.61
C MET A 169 -1.04 -15.08 8.00
N ALA A 170 -1.82 -15.68 8.91
CA ALA A 170 -3.21 -15.28 9.11
C ALA A 170 -3.37 -13.80 9.49
N ALA A 171 -2.59 -13.25 10.42
CA ALA A 171 -2.69 -11.85 10.81
C ALA A 171 -2.38 -10.89 9.64
N TYR A 172 -1.38 -11.22 8.83
CA TYR A 172 -1.07 -10.47 7.61
C TYR A 172 -2.18 -10.56 6.58
N ASN A 173 -2.64 -11.79 6.29
CA ASN A 173 -3.70 -12.02 5.30
C ASN A 173 -4.99 -11.27 5.67
N VAL A 174 -5.42 -11.34 6.94
CA VAL A 174 -6.62 -10.65 7.44
C VAL A 174 -6.45 -9.14 7.32
N SER A 175 -5.31 -8.59 7.75
CA SER A 175 -5.07 -7.15 7.65
C SER A 175 -5.16 -6.66 6.20
N LYS A 176 -4.53 -7.37 5.26
CA LYS A 176 -4.51 -6.98 3.85
C LYS A 176 -5.83 -7.27 3.12
N ALA A 177 -6.60 -8.28 3.52
CA ALA A 177 -7.96 -8.50 3.06
C ALA A 177 -8.90 -7.37 3.52
N GLY A 178 -8.75 -6.91 4.77
CA GLY A 178 -9.48 -5.75 5.29
C GLY A 178 -9.21 -4.47 4.50
N VAL A 179 -7.94 -4.21 4.16
CA VAL A 179 -7.57 -3.06 3.29
C VAL A 179 -8.22 -3.17 1.92
N MET A 180 -8.30 -4.37 1.34
CA MET A 180 -8.96 -4.58 0.05
C MET A 180 -10.44 -4.23 0.14
N SER A 181 -11.16 -4.78 1.12
CA SER A 181 -12.58 -4.52 1.32
C SER A 181 -12.87 -3.04 1.58
N LEU A 182 -12.05 -2.38 2.42
CA LEU A 182 -12.16 -0.94 2.66
C LEU A 182 -11.98 -0.13 1.36
N SER A 183 -11.00 -0.49 0.54
CA SER A 183 -10.72 0.22 -0.71
C SER A 183 -11.84 0.06 -1.74
N GLU A 184 -12.44 -1.14 -1.82
CA GLU A 184 -13.59 -1.41 -2.67
C GLU A 184 -14.82 -0.61 -2.24
N THR A 185 -15.09 -0.58 -0.92
CA THR A 185 -16.18 0.21 -0.34
C THR A 185 -15.98 1.70 -0.62
N LEU A 186 -14.79 2.22 -0.31
CA LEU A 186 -14.47 3.63 -0.52
C LEU A 186 -14.57 4.04 -2.00
N ALA A 187 -14.14 3.16 -2.92
CA ALA A 187 -14.28 3.41 -4.35
C ALA A 187 -15.75 3.51 -4.78
N ALA A 188 -16.62 2.64 -4.24
CA ALA A 188 -18.05 2.69 -4.51
C ALA A 188 -18.72 3.95 -3.92
N GLU A 189 -18.31 4.37 -2.71
CA GLU A 189 -18.83 5.59 -2.06
C GLU A 189 -18.36 6.89 -2.73
N LEU A 190 -17.25 6.86 -3.44
CA LEU A 190 -16.69 8.01 -4.18
C LEU A 190 -17.01 7.97 -5.67
N ASP A 191 -17.78 6.97 -6.12
CA ASP A 191 -18.21 6.90 -7.51
C ASP A 191 -18.99 8.15 -7.93
N GLY A 192 -18.74 8.63 -9.14
CA GLY A 192 -19.30 9.91 -9.65
C GLY A 192 -18.64 11.18 -9.10
N THR A 193 -17.62 11.08 -8.22
CA THR A 193 -16.81 12.22 -7.77
C THR A 193 -15.49 12.30 -8.55
N ASP A 194 -14.72 13.40 -8.39
CA ASP A 194 -13.36 13.51 -8.93
C ASP A 194 -12.28 13.00 -7.95
N ILE A 195 -12.62 12.03 -7.10
CA ILE A 195 -11.70 11.39 -6.17
C ILE A 195 -11.51 9.93 -6.59
N ALA A 196 -10.29 9.58 -7.01
CA ALA A 196 -9.98 8.21 -7.42
C ALA A 196 -9.46 7.37 -6.25
N VAL A 197 -9.84 6.11 -6.20
CA VAL A 197 -9.27 5.13 -5.27
C VAL A 197 -8.52 4.06 -6.04
N THR A 198 -7.32 3.74 -5.58
CA THR A 198 -6.50 2.66 -6.15
C THR A 198 -5.97 1.78 -5.03
N MET A 199 -6.02 0.49 -5.24
CA MET A 199 -5.52 -0.53 -4.32
C MET A 199 -4.37 -1.29 -4.97
N LEU A 200 -3.19 -1.24 -4.32
CA LEU A 200 -2.00 -1.96 -4.75
C LEU A 200 -1.92 -3.32 -4.06
N CYS A 201 -1.89 -4.40 -4.83
CA CYS A 201 -1.81 -5.79 -4.35
C CYS A 201 -0.54 -6.49 -4.87
N PRO A 202 0.66 -6.15 -4.40
CA PRO A 202 1.90 -6.80 -4.85
C PRO A 202 2.06 -8.17 -4.18
N THR A 203 2.85 -9.06 -4.81
CA THR A 203 3.44 -10.23 -4.16
C THR A 203 4.75 -9.84 -3.50
N PHE A 204 5.87 -10.38 -3.97
CA PHE A 204 7.18 -10.07 -3.40
C PHE A 204 7.77 -8.82 -4.06
N VAL A 205 8.13 -7.85 -3.24
CA VAL A 205 8.86 -6.64 -3.64
C VAL A 205 10.16 -6.61 -2.86
N LYS A 206 11.23 -6.21 -3.51
CA LYS A 206 12.56 -6.09 -2.88
C LYS A 206 12.57 -4.89 -1.93
N THR A 207 12.14 -5.11 -0.67
CA THR A 207 12.01 -4.08 0.37
C THR A 207 12.40 -4.63 1.74
N ASN A 208 12.49 -3.75 2.72
CA ASN A 208 12.80 -4.10 4.12
C ASN A 208 11.59 -4.59 4.93
N VAL A 209 10.40 -4.74 4.33
CA VAL A 209 9.17 -5.16 5.03
C VAL A 209 9.32 -6.49 5.80
N PHE A 210 10.23 -7.34 5.34
CA PHE A 210 10.53 -8.61 6.01
C PHE A 210 11.53 -8.47 7.14
N THR A 211 12.46 -7.53 7.08
CA THR A 211 13.48 -7.30 8.12
C THR A 211 12.92 -6.57 9.34
N ASP A 212 11.99 -5.66 9.13
CA ASP A 212 11.32 -4.89 10.19
C ASP A 212 10.07 -5.63 10.72
N GLY A 213 9.78 -6.83 10.24
CA GLY A 213 8.61 -7.64 10.57
C GLY A 213 8.82 -8.67 11.69
N ARG A 214 7.70 -9.25 12.17
CA ARG A 214 7.69 -10.38 13.09
C ARG A 214 7.49 -11.69 12.33
N ILE A 215 8.55 -12.12 11.62
CA ILE A 215 8.52 -13.30 10.75
C ILE A 215 9.52 -14.33 11.28
N THR A 216 9.10 -15.60 11.33
CA THR A 216 10.01 -16.67 11.74
C THR A 216 11.16 -16.84 10.74
N PRO A 217 12.37 -17.27 11.19
CA PRO A 217 13.55 -17.38 10.31
C PRO A 217 13.32 -18.23 9.06
N GLY A 218 12.59 -19.35 9.17
CA GLY A 218 12.30 -20.21 8.04
C GLY A 218 11.38 -19.53 7.00
N SER A 219 10.33 -18.83 7.46
CA SER A 219 9.42 -18.07 6.57
C SER A 219 10.11 -16.87 5.96
N MET A 220 11.04 -16.24 6.67
CA MET A 220 11.85 -15.14 6.14
C MET A 220 12.75 -15.61 4.99
N SER A 221 13.48 -16.73 5.19
CA SER A 221 14.34 -17.32 4.16
C SER A 221 13.56 -17.64 2.87
N LEU A 222 12.40 -18.28 3.00
CA LEU A 222 11.52 -18.59 1.87
C LEU A 222 11.04 -17.31 1.16
N SER A 223 10.59 -16.32 1.91
CA SER A 223 10.12 -15.05 1.35
C SER A 223 11.24 -14.32 0.59
N GLN A 224 12.46 -14.31 1.14
CA GLN A 224 13.62 -13.72 0.47
C GLN A 224 14.02 -14.47 -0.82
N GLN A 225 13.94 -15.81 -0.81
CA GLN A 225 14.18 -16.60 -2.02
C GLN A 225 13.15 -16.30 -3.10
N LEU A 226 11.87 -16.28 -2.76
CA LEU A 226 10.79 -15.93 -3.69
C LEU A 226 10.95 -14.50 -4.23
N ALA A 227 11.29 -13.54 -3.37
CA ALA A 227 11.55 -12.16 -3.77
C ALA A 227 12.72 -12.00 -4.76
N ARG A 228 13.72 -12.89 -4.71
CA ARG A 228 14.83 -12.90 -5.68
C ARG A 228 14.37 -13.32 -7.08
N TRP A 229 13.43 -14.26 -7.17
CA TRP A 229 13.00 -14.85 -8.44
C TRP A 229 11.82 -14.12 -9.09
N THR A 230 10.86 -13.67 -8.29
CA THR A 230 9.60 -13.08 -8.78
C THR A 230 9.45 -11.60 -8.40
N GLY A 231 10.33 -11.08 -7.52
CA GLY A 231 10.21 -9.75 -6.95
C GLY A 231 10.50 -8.63 -7.95
N LEU A 232 9.56 -7.70 -8.08
CA LEU A 232 9.78 -6.43 -8.75
C LEU A 232 10.58 -5.48 -7.84
N SER A 233 11.27 -4.49 -8.46
CA SER A 233 11.83 -3.38 -7.69
C SER A 233 10.72 -2.49 -7.13
N ALA A 234 10.96 -1.85 -5.99
CA ALA A 234 10.03 -0.90 -5.39
C ALA A 234 9.70 0.25 -6.37
N ASP A 235 10.69 0.74 -7.12
CA ASP A 235 10.51 1.79 -8.12
C ASP A 235 9.55 1.36 -9.23
N SER A 236 9.72 0.15 -9.77
CA SER A 236 8.81 -0.37 -10.81
C SER A 236 7.37 -0.51 -10.30
N VAL A 237 7.20 -0.91 -9.03
CA VAL A 237 5.88 -1.01 -8.40
C VAL A 237 5.27 0.38 -8.22
N ALA A 238 6.03 1.37 -7.74
CA ALA A 238 5.57 2.74 -7.57
C ALA A 238 5.13 3.36 -8.89
N VAL A 239 5.96 3.29 -9.94
CA VAL A 239 5.64 3.82 -11.28
C VAL A 239 4.35 3.20 -11.81
N ARG A 240 4.24 1.86 -11.84
CA ARG A 240 3.06 1.16 -12.34
C ARG A 240 1.80 1.50 -11.56
N THR A 241 1.92 1.71 -10.25
CA THR A 241 0.78 2.05 -9.42
C THR A 241 0.30 3.47 -9.67
N LEU A 242 1.20 4.43 -9.79
CA LEU A 242 0.86 5.81 -10.11
C LEU A 242 0.24 5.93 -11.51
N ASP A 243 0.77 5.22 -12.52
CA ASP A 243 0.20 5.20 -13.87
C ASP A 243 -1.20 4.56 -13.90
N ALA A 244 -1.41 3.52 -13.09
CA ALA A 244 -2.72 2.90 -12.94
C ALA A 244 -3.72 3.83 -12.23
N HIS A 245 -3.26 4.57 -11.21
CA HIS A 245 -4.05 5.57 -10.50
C HIS A 245 -4.47 6.72 -11.44
N ASP A 246 -3.54 7.22 -12.25
CA ASP A 246 -3.82 8.24 -13.28
C ASP A 246 -4.87 7.75 -14.30
N SER A 247 -4.92 6.44 -14.53
CA SER A 247 -5.90 5.79 -15.41
C SER A 247 -7.21 5.43 -14.69
N GLY A 248 -7.39 5.80 -13.41
CA GLY A 248 -8.59 5.52 -12.62
C GLY A 248 -8.79 4.02 -12.29
N ARG A 249 -7.73 3.22 -12.29
CA ARG A 249 -7.84 1.77 -11.99
C ARG A 249 -7.92 1.53 -10.50
N LEU A 250 -8.96 0.81 -10.07
CA LEU A 250 -9.12 0.39 -8.68
C LEU A 250 -8.07 -0.67 -8.27
N TYR A 251 -7.84 -1.69 -9.10
CA TYR A 251 -6.93 -2.79 -8.77
C TYR A 251 -5.60 -2.69 -9.51
N VAL A 252 -4.50 -2.77 -8.77
CA VAL A 252 -3.15 -2.90 -9.30
C VAL A 252 -2.52 -4.17 -8.76
N VAL A 253 -2.40 -5.17 -9.62
CA VAL A 253 -1.74 -6.46 -9.35
C VAL A 253 -0.52 -6.53 -10.27
N PRO A 254 0.64 -6.02 -9.82
CA PRO A 254 1.75 -5.75 -10.73
C PRO A 254 2.49 -6.99 -11.21
N GLN A 255 2.39 -8.12 -10.47
CA GLN A 255 3.09 -9.37 -10.79
C GLN A 255 2.15 -10.40 -11.43
N PHE A 256 2.67 -11.17 -12.37
CA PHE A 256 1.92 -12.20 -13.09
C PHE A 256 1.47 -13.36 -12.17
N ASP A 257 2.33 -13.79 -11.24
CA ASP A 257 2.01 -14.81 -10.25
C ASP A 257 0.80 -14.44 -9.39
N ALA A 258 0.74 -13.19 -8.94
CA ALA A 258 -0.41 -12.66 -8.21
C ALA A 258 -1.70 -12.71 -9.05
N THR A 259 -1.61 -12.36 -10.33
CA THR A 259 -2.76 -12.40 -11.24
C THR A 259 -3.27 -13.84 -11.43
N VAL A 260 -2.38 -14.80 -11.57
CA VAL A 260 -2.75 -16.24 -11.65
C VAL A 260 -3.44 -16.69 -10.36
N ILE A 261 -2.88 -16.37 -9.19
CA ILE A 261 -3.48 -16.70 -7.89
C ILE A 261 -4.87 -16.07 -7.75
N TRP A 262 -5.02 -14.79 -8.14
CA TRP A 262 -6.28 -14.08 -8.11
C TRP A 262 -7.38 -14.83 -8.89
N HIS A 263 -7.12 -15.18 -10.16
CA HIS A 263 -8.08 -15.87 -10.99
C HIS A 263 -8.34 -17.28 -10.50
N LEU A 264 -7.31 -18.03 -10.11
CA LEU A 264 -7.45 -19.39 -9.60
C LEU A 264 -8.35 -19.45 -8.37
N LYS A 265 -8.11 -18.58 -7.39
CA LYS A 265 -8.93 -18.52 -6.18
C LYS A 265 -10.36 -18.06 -6.46
N ARG A 266 -10.55 -17.10 -7.36
CA ARG A 266 -11.88 -16.56 -7.68
C ARG A 266 -12.77 -17.57 -8.40
N HIS A 267 -12.22 -18.38 -9.27
CA HIS A 267 -12.99 -19.33 -10.08
C HIS A 267 -13.01 -20.75 -9.47
N PHE A 268 -11.98 -21.13 -8.71
CA PHE A 268 -11.81 -22.46 -8.14
C PHE A 268 -11.44 -22.43 -6.65
N PRO A 269 -12.26 -21.79 -5.76
CA PRO A 269 -11.85 -21.51 -4.37
C PRO A 269 -11.56 -22.78 -3.55
N ALA A 270 -12.36 -23.85 -3.71
CA ALA A 270 -12.15 -25.10 -2.97
C ALA A 270 -10.87 -25.84 -3.41
N LEU A 271 -10.57 -25.86 -4.70
CA LEU A 271 -9.35 -26.48 -5.24
C LEU A 271 -8.12 -25.69 -4.79
N TYR A 272 -8.21 -24.36 -4.83
CA TYR A 272 -7.16 -23.48 -4.36
C TYR A 272 -6.84 -23.71 -2.87
N ALA A 273 -7.87 -23.74 -2.02
CA ALA A 273 -7.70 -23.95 -0.58
C ALA A 273 -7.04 -25.31 -0.25
N ARG A 274 -7.42 -26.38 -0.96
CA ARG A 274 -6.79 -27.69 -0.82
C ARG A 274 -5.31 -27.66 -1.26
N GLY A 275 -5.00 -27.04 -2.39
CA GLY A 275 -3.63 -26.87 -2.89
C GLY A 275 -2.75 -26.06 -1.92
N ALA A 276 -3.27 -24.95 -1.40
CA ALA A 276 -2.57 -24.14 -0.40
C ALA A 276 -2.31 -24.93 0.90
N GLY A 277 -3.28 -25.76 1.34
CA GLY A 277 -3.12 -26.65 2.49
C GLY A 277 -2.05 -27.72 2.29
N LEU A 278 -1.94 -28.28 1.08
CA LEU A 278 -0.87 -29.25 0.72
C LEU A 278 0.50 -28.57 0.74
N LEU A 279 0.64 -27.40 0.14
CA LEU A 279 1.87 -26.61 0.18
C LEU A 279 2.28 -26.28 1.63
N GLY A 280 1.34 -25.91 2.50
CA GLY A 280 1.61 -25.63 3.91
C GLY A 280 2.11 -26.84 4.72
N ARG A 281 1.88 -28.07 4.26
CA ARG A 281 2.43 -29.29 4.90
C ARG A 281 3.87 -29.58 4.50
N VAL A 282 4.28 -29.12 3.31
CA VAL A 282 5.62 -29.36 2.75
C VAL A 282 6.61 -28.27 3.16
N LEU A 283 6.10 -27.09 3.54
CA LEU A 283 6.94 -25.99 4.02
C LEU A 283 7.60 -26.35 5.36
N PRO A 284 8.86 -25.92 5.58
CA PRO A 284 9.56 -26.19 6.83
C PRO A 284 8.75 -25.65 8.02
N LYS A 285 8.38 -26.52 8.92
CA LYS A 285 7.87 -26.12 10.23
C LYS A 285 9.08 -25.83 11.10
N ASN A 286 9.24 -24.60 11.56
CA ASN A 286 10.24 -24.25 12.57
C ASN A 286 9.85 -24.82 13.92
#